data_9cef89efd036473507ea92c0a251ebc2
#
_entry.id   9cef89efd036473507ea92c0a251ebc2
#
_cell.length_a   1.000
_cell.length_b   1.000
_cell.length_c   1.000
_cell.angle_alpha   90.00
_cell.angle_beta   90.00
_cell.angle_gamma   90.00
#
_symmetry.space_group_name_H-M   'P 1'
#
loop_
_entity.id
_entity.type
_entity.pdbx_description
1 polymer ?
#
loop_
_entity_poly.entity_id
_entity_poly.type
_entity_poly.pdbx_seq_one_letter_code
_entity_poly.pdbx_strand_id
1 'polypeptide(L)'
;MKAVHVVQCVGSALIVLTTLSSHAQSGSAPAVAPAVAQSSSAKAMRTANHQLQRQVRKTLTRTKGLDASGISVQARSGVVTLQGWVPEQSQAALATQAAEGVPGVRSVKSELTVRPVGQ
;
A
#
# COMPACT_ATOMS: atom_id res chain seq x y z
N MET A 1 -25.17 20.22 -18.13
CA MET A 1 -24.77 21.09 -19.24
C MET A 1 -23.34 20.89 -19.60
N LYS A 2 -23.08 19.89 -20.40
CA LYS A 2 -21.72 19.46 -20.63
C LYS A 2 -21.48 19.37 -22.10
N ALA A 3 -20.74 20.30 -22.64
CA ALA A 3 -20.33 20.30 -24.02
C ALA A 3 -19.28 19.21 -24.22
N VAL A 4 -19.68 18.16 -24.88
CA VAL A 4 -18.75 17.15 -25.35
C VAL A 4 -18.27 17.58 -26.71
N HIS A 5 -17.02 18.03 -26.76
CA HIS A 5 -16.41 18.34 -28.05
C HIS A 5 -15.76 17.07 -28.59
N VAL A 6 -16.51 16.46 -29.49
CA VAL A 6 -15.96 15.44 -30.36
C VAL A 6 -15.25 16.16 -31.51
N VAL A 7 -13.94 16.20 -31.46
CA VAL A 7 -13.13 16.60 -32.58
C VAL A 7 -12.78 15.37 -33.39
N GLN A 8 -13.53 15.18 -34.45
CA GLN A 8 -13.19 14.25 -35.51
C GLN A 8 -12.14 14.91 -36.42
N CYS A 9 -10.92 14.45 -36.33
CA CYS A 9 -9.93 14.71 -37.36
C CYS A 9 -9.85 13.54 -38.31
N VAL A 10 -10.54 13.69 -39.42
CA VAL A 10 -10.36 12.93 -40.63
C VAL A 10 -9.11 13.48 -41.34
N GLY A 11 -8.14 12.69 -41.55
CA GLY A 11 -6.91 13.09 -42.26
C GLY A 11 -6.15 11.91 -42.80
N SER A 12 -6.53 11.54 -44.01
CA SER A 12 -5.71 11.09 -45.16
C SER A 12 -4.60 10.09 -44.97
N ALA A 13 -4.84 8.97 -45.59
CA ALA A 13 -3.90 7.96 -45.98
C ALA A 13 -2.74 8.53 -46.80
N LEU A 14 -1.52 8.22 -46.36
CA LEU A 14 -0.35 8.16 -47.23
C LEU A 14 0.40 6.89 -46.93
N ILE A 15 0.17 5.92 -47.80
CA ILE A 15 0.94 4.71 -47.89
C ILE A 15 2.27 5.06 -48.48
N VAL A 16 3.31 5.06 -47.70
CA VAL A 16 4.67 5.00 -48.18
C VAL A 16 5.22 3.61 -47.89
N LEU A 17 5.19 2.81 -48.92
CA LEU A 17 6.01 1.60 -48.99
C LEU A 17 7.46 2.03 -49.03
N THR A 18 8.18 1.85 -47.95
CA THR A 18 9.64 1.84 -47.98
C THR A 18 10.15 0.59 -47.31
N THR A 19 10.56 -0.31 -48.16
CA THR A 19 11.70 -1.22 -48.11
C THR A 19 12.11 -1.79 -46.75
N LEU A 20 11.99 -3.12 -46.72
CA LEU A 20 12.70 -4.03 -45.83
C LEU A 20 14.13 -3.56 -45.58
N SER A 21 14.36 -3.06 -44.40
CA SER A 21 15.66 -3.18 -43.80
C SER A 21 15.56 -4.24 -42.73
N SER A 22 16.00 -5.41 -43.07
CA SER A 22 16.27 -6.47 -42.10
C SER A 22 17.37 -5.98 -41.18
N HIS A 23 17.00 -5.21 -40.18
CA HIS A 23 17.84 -5.05 -39.02
C HIS A 23 17.50 -6.24 -38.13
N ALA A 24 18.30 -7.26 -38.28
CA ALA A 24 18.51 -8.21 -37.21
C ALA A 24 19.08 -7.42 -36.04
N GLN A 25 18.23 -6.79 -35.31
CA GLN A 25 18.56 -6.26 -34.03
C GLN A 25 18.57 -7.43 -33.08
N SER A 26 19.72 -8.06 -32.98
CA SER A 26 20.12 -8.69 -31.74
C SER A 26 20.26 -7.56 -30.73
N GLY A 27 19.15 -6.92 -30.46
CA GLY A 27 19.02 -6.00 -29.38
C GLY A 27 19.05 -6.83 -28.13
N SER A 28 20.15 -6.81 -27.44
CA SER A 28 20.11 -6.99 -26.00
C SER A 28 19.05 -6.03 -25.51
N ALA A 29 17.88 -6.58 -25.28
CA ALA A 29 16.77 -5.82 -24.75
C ALA A 29 17.26 -5.10 -23.50
N PRO A 30 16.96 -3.83 -23.32
CA PRO A 30 17.24 -3.14 -22.08
C PRO A 30 16.26 -3.63 -21.00
N ALA A 31 16.41 -4.88 -20.62
CA ALA A 31 15.64 -5.49 -19.54
C ALA A 31 16.00 -4.87 -18.17
N VAL A 32 17.03 -4.05 -18.14
CA VAL A 32 17.54 -3.44 -16.91
C VAL A 32 16.71 -2.23 -16.47
N ALA A 33 16.16 -1.46 -17.40
CA ALA A 33 15.40 -0.26 -17.09
C ALA A 33 14.10 -0.53 -16.29
N PRO A 34 13.24 -1.52 -16.64
CA PRO A 34 12.05 -1.81 -15.84
C PRO A 34 12.37 -2.40 -14.47
N ALA A 35 13.47 -3.14 -14.33
CA ALA A 35 13.86 -3.71 -13.05
C ALA A 35 14.29 -2.63 -12.04
N VAL A 36 15.00 -1.59 -12.49
CA VAL A 36 15.43 -0.48 -11.64
C VAL A 36 14.22 0.36 -11.19
N ALA A 37 13.28 0.64 -12.08
CA ALA A 37 12.06 1.36 -11.75
C ALA A 37 11.20 0.59 -10.75
N GLN A 38 11.08 -0.72 -10.90
CA GLN A 38 10.35 -1.59 -9.97
C GLN A 38 11.01 -1.65 -8.60
N SER A 39 12.33 -1.71 -8.52
CA SER A 39 13.04 -1.74 -7.24
C SER A 39 12.92 -0.42 -6.47
N SER A 40 12.95 0.72 -7.13
CA SER A 40 12.74 2.02 -6.50
C SER A 40 11.31 2.18 -5.98
N SER A 41 10.32 1.73 -6.73
CA SER A 41 8.92 1.70 -6.30
C SER A 41 8.71 0.79 -5.09
N ALA A 42 9.28 -0.40 -5.10
CA ALA A 42 9.20 -1.34 -3.99
C ALA A 42 9.86 -0.77 -2.72
N LYS A 43 10.97 -0.08 -2.85
CA LYS A 43 11.63 0.61 -1.73
C LYS A 43 10.77 1.72 -1.15
N ALA A 44 10.17 2.54 -2.00
CA ALA A 44 9.26 3.60 -1.58
C ALA A 44 8.04 3.04 -0.84
N MET A 45 7.46 1.96 -1.32
CA MET A 45 6.34 1.27 -0.64
C MET A 45 6.74 0.72 0.73
N ARG A 46 7.91 0.12 0.84
CA ARG A 46 8.41 -0.36 2.14
C ARG A 46 8.58 0.77 3.13
N THR A 47 9.16 1.88 2.70
CA THR A 47 9.33 3.07 3.55
C THR A 47 7.98 3.61 4.01
N ALA A 48 7.02 3.74 3.11
CA ALA A 48 5.67 4.19 3.45
C ALA A 48 4.99 3.24 4.44
N ASN A 49 5.10 1.94 4.24
CA ASN A 49 4.56 0.93 5.15
C ASN A 49 5.20 1.01 6.55
N HIS A 50 6.52 1.20 6.62
CA HIS A 50 7.22 1.38 7.91
C HIS A 50 6.80 2.67 8.62
N GLN A 51 6.62 3.76 7.88
CA GLN A 51 6.14 5.02 8.48
C GLN A 51 4.73 4.85 9.04
N LEU A 52 3.84 4.23 8.27
CA LEU A 52 2.48 3.95 8.72
C LEU A 52 2.48 3.05 9.96
N GLN A 53 3.27 1.99 9.95
CA GLN A 53 3.41 1.09 11.11
C GLN A 53 3.85 1.84 12.37
N ARG A 54 4.83 2.75 12.25
CA ARG A 54 5.30 3.57 13.39
C ARG A 54 4.22 4.51 13.89
N GLN A 55 3.46 5.12 12.99
CA GLN A 55 2.35 6.01 13.36
C GLN A 55 1.26 5.27 14.10
N VAL A 56 0.84 4.12 13.59
CA VAL A 56 -0.16 3.27 14.25
C VAL A 56 0.32 2.84 15.63
N ARG A 57 1.56 2.33 15.73
CA ARG A 57 2.13 1.95 17.02
C ARG A 57 2.17 3.11 18.02
N LYS A 58 2.58 4.29 17.57
CA LYS A 58 2.60 5.50 18.40
C LYS A 58 1.19 5.90 18.87
N THR A 59 0.19 5.78 18.03
CA THR A 59 -1.20 6.05 18.40
C THR A 59 -1.69 5.04 19.43
N LEU A 60 -1.44 3.75 19.22
CA LEU A 60 -1.82 2.70 20.16
C LEU A 60 -1.20 2.92 21.56
N THR A 61 0.09 3.26 21.63
CA THR A 61 0.76 3.52 22.92
C THR A 61 0.25 4.79 23.63
N ARG A 62 -0.36 5.71 22.90
CA ARG A 62 -0.96 6.93 23.46
C ARG A 62 -2.42 6.77 23.85
N THR A 63 -3.05 5.70 23.40
CA THR A 63 -4.46 5.42 23.69
C THR A 63 -4.59 4.98 25.16
N LYS A 64 -5.31 5.76 25.92
CA LYS A 64 -5.56 5.43 27.32
C LYS A 64 -6.39 4.17 27.47
N GLY A 65 -5.99 3.28 28.38
CA GLY A 65 -6.69 2.02 28.63
C GLY A 65 -6.33 0.90 27.66
N LEU A 66 -5.35 1.12 26.77
CA LEU A 66 -4.87 0.11 25.85
C LEU A 66 -3.45 -0.33 26.23
N ASP A 67 -3.29 -1.64 26.45
CA ASP A 67 -1.96 -2.24 26.62
C ASP A 67 -1.41 -2.67 25.25
N ALA A 68 -0.58 -1.79 24.69
CA ALA A 68 0.02 -2.02 23.39
C ALA A 68 1.23 -2.98 23.42
N SER A 69 1.67 -3.41 24.60
CA SER A 69 2.86 -4.25 24.76
C SER A 69 2.70 -5.64 24.14
N GLY A 70 1.47 -6.18 24.17
CA GLY A 70 1.13 -7.45 23.55
C GLY A 70 0.72 -7.37 22.09
N ILE A 71 0.69 -6.16 21.50
CA ILE A 71 0.18 -5.93 20.15
C ILE A 71 1.33 -5.72 19.15
N SER A 72 1.35 -6.55 18.12
CA SER A 72 2.22 -6.38 16.96
C SER A 72 1.44 -5.71 15.82
N VAL A 73 2.03 -4.71 15.20
CA VAL A 73 1.43 -3.95 14.10
C VAL A 73 2.18 -4.25 12.81
N GLN A 74 1.45 -4.61 11.77
CA GLN A 74 1.96 -4.72 10.42
C GLN A 74 1.17 -3.78 9.50
N ALA A 75 1.87 -3.07 8.61
CA ALA A 75 1.25 -2.21 7.62
C ALA A 75 1.73 -2.58 6.22
N ARG A 76 0.79 -2.75 5.30
CA ARG A 76 1.05 -3.04 3.89
C ARG A 76 0.04 -2.32 3.01
N SER A 77 0.52 -1.43 2.17
CA SER A 77 -0.32 -0.69 1.20
C SER A 77 -1.58 -0.04 1.80
N GLY A 78 -1.45 0.50 3.01
CA GLY A 78 -2.57 1.12 3.72
C GLY A 78 -3.44 0.14 4.53
N VAL A 79 -3.21 -1.16 4.43
CA VAL A 79 -3.87 -2.17 5.28
C VAL A 79 -3.03 -2.40 6.53
N VAL A 80 -3.63 -2.21 7.68
CA VAL A 80 -3.01 -2.44 8.98
C VAL A 80 -3.54 -3.73 9.56
N THR A 81 -2.65 -4.63 9.92
CA THR A 81 -2.98 -5.87 10.63
C THR A 81 -2.47 -5.78 12.06
N LEU A 82 -3.37 -5.90 13.01
CA LEU A 82 -3.07 -5.97 14.44
C LEU A 82 -3.04 -7.43 14.86
N GLN A 83 -1.92 -7.89 15.39
CA GLN A 83 -1.73 -9.26 15.85
C GLN A 83 -1.23 -9.27 17.28
N GLY A 84 -1.56 -10.30 18.02
CA GLY A 84 -1.08 -10.48 19.38
C GLY A 84 -2.18 -10.80 20.37
N TRP A 85 -2.03 -10.33 21.59
CA TRP A 85 -2.99 -10.59 22.65
C TRP A 85 -3.27 -9.32 23.45
N VAL A 86 -4.48 -9.25 23.99
CA VAL A 86 -4.94 -8.19 24.88
C VAL A 86 -5.63 -8.82 26.09
N PRO A 87 -5.57 -8.17 27.26
CA PRO A 87 -6.22 -8.72 28.46
C PRO A 87 -7.75 -8.70 28.40
N GLU A 88 -8.31 -7.75 27.64
CA GLU A 88 -9.76 -7.56 27.59
C GLU A 88 -10.25 -7.36 26.15
N GLN A 89 -11.47 -7.79 25.89
CA GLN A 89 -12.13 -7.59 24.60
C GLN A 89 -12.35 -6.11 24.26
N SER A 90 -12.60 -5.29 25.26
CA SER A 90 -12.71 -3.84 25.13
C SER A 90 -11.45 -3.21 24.54
N GLN A 91 -10.28 -3.71 24.93
CA GLN A 91 -9.00 -3.23 24.42
C GLN A 91 -8.79 -3.62 22.95
N ALA A 92 -9.27 -4.77 22.51
CA ALA A 92 -9.24 -5.14 21.09
C ALA A 92 -10.04 -4.16 20.23
N ALA A 93 -11.22 -3.76 20.70
CA ALA A 93 -12.04 -2.75 20.04
C ALA A 93 -11.35 -1.38 20.01
N LEU A 94 -10.79 -0.95 21.14
CA LEU A 94 -10.04 0.31 21.23
C LEU A 94 -8.82 0.32 20.29
N ALA A 95 -8.11 -0.80 20.21
CA ALA A 95 -6.95 -0.91 19.31
C ALA A 95 -7.36 -0.76 17.84
N THR A 96 -8.45 -1.37 17.44
CA THR A 96 -9.00 -1.28 16.09
C THR A 96 -9.41 0.16 15.78
N GLN A 97 -10.20 0.78 16.64
CA GLN A 97 -10.63 2.17 16.51
C GLN A 97 -9.44 3.15 16.44
N ALA A 98 -8.46 2.97 17.31
CA ALA A 98 -7.26 3.82 17.32
C ALA A 98 -6.43 3.67 16.03
N ALA A 99 -6.35 2.46 15.49
CA ALA A 99 -5.67 2.20 14.24
C ALA A 99 -6.41 2.79 13.03
N GLU A 100 -7.74 2.72 13.00
CA GLU A 100 -8.57 3.32 11.94
C GLU A 100 -8.46 4.85 11.90
N GLY A 101 -8.26 5.48 13.06
CA GLY A 101 -8.07 6.93 13.17
C GLY A 101 -6.72 7.45 12.66
N VAL A 102 -5.79 6.58 12.29
CA VAL A 102 -4.47 7.00 11.80
C VAL A 102 -4.51 7.40 10.33
N PRO A 103 -3.99 8.59 9.97
CA PRO A 103 -3.94 9.00 8.57
C PRO A 103 -3.07 8.05 7.75
N GLY A 104 -3.56 7.67 6.58
CA GLY A 104 -2.91 6.70 5.69
C GLY A 104 -3.41 5.27 5.84
N VAL A 105 -4.21 4.97 6.84
CA VAL A 105 -4.88 3.68 7.01
C VAL A 105 -6.13 3.63 6.14
N ARG A 106 -6.22 2.59 5.32
CA ARG A 106 -7.40 2.32 4.48
C ARG A 106 -8.31 1.27 5.08
N SER A 107 -7.70 0.30 5.75
CA SER A 107 -8.40 -0.84 6.33
C SER A 107 -7.60 -1.38 7.51
N VAL A 108 -8.31 -1.87 8.51
CA VAL A 108 -7.72 -2.51 9.69
C VAL A 108 -8.23 -3.94 9.80
N LYS A 109 -7.30 -4.88 9.94
CA LYS A 109 -7.57 -6.27 10.29
C LYS A 109 -7.15 -6.49 11.74
N SER A 110 -8.05 -6.97 12.55
CA SER A 110 -7.77 -7.31 13.95
C SER A 110 -7.67 -8.83 14.08
N GLU A 111 -6.47 -9.31 14.40
CA GLU A 111 -6.16 -10.70 14.71
C GLU A 111 -5.68 -10.77 16.17
N LEU A 112 -6.39 -10.10 17.06
CA LEU A 112 -6.08 -10.05 18.48
C LEU A 112 -6.77 -11.17 19.23
N THR A 113 -6.01 -11.85 20.08
CA THR A 113 -6.53 -12.87 20.99
C THR A 113 -6.72 -12.26 22.38
N VAL A 114 -7.86 -12.51 22.98
CA VAL A 114 -8.10 -12.07 24.36
C VAL A 114 -7.52 -13.10 25.32
N ARG A 115 -6.60 -12.66 26.17
CA ARG A 115 -6.02 -13.46 27.24
C ARG A 115 -6.15 -12.69 28.56
N PRO A 116 -7.11 -13.06 29.40
CA PRO A 116 -7.25 -12.41 30.71
C PRO A 116 -5.98 -12.57 31.54
N VAL A 117 -5.55 -11.48 32.13
CA VAL A 117 -4.39 -11.46 33.03
C VAL A 117 -4.77 -12.12 34.35
N GLY A 118 -3.98 -13.06 34.80
CA GLY A 118 -4.18 -13.68 36.11
C GLY A 118 -4.73 -15.11 36.09
N GLN A 119 -4.70 -15.75 34.94
CA GLN A 119 -5.02 -17.18 34.85
C GLN A 119 -3.82 -18.01 34.41
#